data_1033b267ecd8ae58c788db2d7b97ba85
#
_entry.id   1033b267ecd8ae58c788db2d7b97ba85
#
_cell.length_a   1.000
_cell.length_b   1.000
_cell.length_c   1.000
_cell.angle_alpha   90.00
_cell.angle_beta   90.00
_cell.angle_gamma   90.00
#
_symmetry.space_group_name_H-M   'P 1'
#
loop_
_entity.id
_entity.type
_entity.pdbx_description
1 polymer ?
#
loop_
_entity_poly.entity_id
_entity_poly.type
_entity_poly.pdbx_seq_one_letter_code
_entity_poly.pdbx_strand_id
1 'polypeptide(L)'
;MNVIYCGVGGQGIVLMSNIVGEACARKGIHVVSGELHGLSQRSGSVIVHQRIGEGISPLIPYGEADVILALEPMEALRYIYFLKPGGTVITNTRLIHHPYETEGFVKGRIDKYVTYDEIVGRIRESGAELYEIDALKLAEEAGTALAQNVVLVGALSALPGFPIDRETMLEAVKASVPEKALEENIKAFELGYEAMKALL
;
A
#
# COMPACT_ATOMS: atom_id res chain seq x y z
N MET A 1 -2.69 7.85 -13.88
CA MET A 1 -1.79 7.08 -12.99
C MET A 1 -2.53 5.84 -12.50
N ASN A 2 -1.87 4.69 -12.58
CA ASN A 2 -2.42 3.40 -12.18
C ASN A 2 -1.75 2.92 -10.89
N VAL A 3 -2.52 2.72 -9.83
CA VAL A 3 -2.01 2.31 -8.51
C VAL A 3 -2.62 0.97 -8.11
N ILE A 4 -1.77 0.04 -7.71
CA ILE A 4 -2.15 -1.21 -7.04
C ILE A 4 -1.93 -1.02 -5.54
N TYR A 5 -2.95 -1.28 -4.74
CA TYR A 5 -2.85 -1.39 -3.29
C TYR A 5 -2.95 -2.85 -2.92
N CYS A 6 -2.04 -3.35 -2.12
CA CYS A 6 -2.07 -4.75 -1.72
C CYS A 6 -1.62 -4.98 -0.28
N GLY A 7 -2.01 -6.11 0.25
CA GLY A 7 -1.70 -6.54 1.61
C GLY A 7 -2.59 -7.68 2.07
N VAL A 8 -2.62 -7.88 3.37
CA VAL A 8 -3.38 -8.95 4.03
C VAL A 8 -4.67 -8.41 4.59
N GLY A 9 -5.74 -9.18 4.51
CA GLY A 9 -7.06 -8.83 5.02
C GLY A 9 -7.02 -8.37 6.49
N GLY A 10 -7.62 -7.21 6.77
CA GLY A 10 -7.59 -6.55 8.06
C GLY A 10 -6.59 -5.39 8.20
N GLN A 11 -5.68 -5.19 7.23
CA GLN A 11 -4.69 -4.10 7.26
C GLN A 11 -5.22 -2.75 6.77
N GLY A 12 -6.44 -2.65 6.27
CA GLY A 12 -7.02 -1.39 5.79
C GLY A 12 -6.62 -0.99 4.37
N ILE A 13 -6.38 -1.97 3.47
CA ILE A 13 -6.01 -1.75 2.07
C ILE A 13 -7.08 -0.92 1.34
N VAL A 14 -8.36 -1.27 1.52
CA VAL A 14 -9.50 -0.56 0.92
C VAL A 14 -9.58 0.89 1.43
N LEU A 15 -9.24 1.14 2.69
CA LEU A 15 -9.19 2.51 3.22
C LEU A 15 -8.15 3.37 2.51
N MET A 16 -6.98 2.83 2.16
CA MET A 16 -5.96 3.59 1.39
C MET A 16 -6.52 4.06 0.05
N SER A 17 -7.14 3.17 -0.71
CA SER A 17 -7.73 3.52 -2.01
C SER A 17 -8.91 4.50 -1.87
N ASN A 18 -9.72 4.38 -0.81
CA ASN A 18 -10.82 5.29 -0.54
C ASN A 18 -10.31 6.71 -0.20
N ILE A 19 -9.24 6.85 0.59
CA ILE A 19 -8.63 8.15 0.89
C ILE A 19 -8.15 8.81 -0.42
N VAL A 20 -7.44 8.07 -1.27
CA VAL A 20 -6.98 8.60 -2.56
C VAL A 20 -8.16 8.94 -3.48
N GLY A 21 -9.22 8.12 -3.48
CA GLY A 21 -10.46 8.38 -4.22
C GLY A 21 -11.16 9.66 -3.76
N GLU A 22 -11.27 9.88 -2.45
CA GLU A 22 -11.81 11.11 -1.87
C GLU A 22 -10.97 12.34 -2.26
N ALA A 23 -9.63 12.20 -2.23
CA ALA A 23 -8.73 13.28 -2.65
C ALA A 23 -8.89 13.61 -4.15
N CYS A 24 -9.05 12.58 -5.01
CA CYS A 24 -9.38 12.77 -6.42
C CYS A 24 -10.70 13.53 -6.61
N ALA A 25 -11.75 13.12 -5.90
CA ALA A 25 -13.06 13.76 -5.97
C ALA A 25 -12.99 15.26 -5.58
N ARG A 26 -12.24 15.60 -4.55
CA ARG A 26 -12.00 17.01 -4.13
C ARG A 26 -11.33 17.84 -5.20
N LYS A 27 -10.46 17.23 -6.00
CA LYS A 27 -9.77 17.89 -7.12
C LYS A 27 -10.55 17.84 -8.44
N GLY A 28 -11.70 17.17 -8.49
CA GLY A 28 -12.42 16.94 -9.73
C GLY A 28 -11.68 16.01 -10.70
N ILE A 29 -10.76 15.19 -10.19
CA ILE A 29 -10.02 14.20 -10.98
C ILE A 29 -10.84 12.93 -11.07
N HIS A 30 -11.06 12.43 -12.28
CA HIS A 30 -11.73 11.15 -12.49
C HIS A 30 -10.94 10.01 -11.86
N VAL A 31 -11.63 9.09 -11.17
CA VAL A 31 -11.00 7.93 -10.54
C VAL A 31 -11.97 6.74 -10.59
N VAL A 32 -11.44 5.58 -10.90
CA VAL A 32 -12.17 4.31 -10.80
C VAL A 32 -11.35 3.32 -9.97
N SER A 33 -12.05 2.62 -9.06
CA SER A 33 -11.43 1.63 -8.18
C SER A 33 -12.20 0.32 -8.23
N GLY A 34 -11.49 -0.79 -8.11
CA GLY A 34 -12.07 -2.12 -7.98
C GLY A 34 -11.24 -2.97 -7.03
N GLU A 35 -11.89 -3.58 -6.07
CA GLU A 35 -11.27 -4.47 -5.11
C GLU A 35 -11.49 -5.94 -5.47
N LEU A 36 -10.47 -6.75 -5.23
CA LEU A 36 -10.51 -8.19 -5.36
C LEU A 36 -10.00 -8.79 -4.04
N HIS A 37 -10.80 -9.60 -3.45
CA HIS A 37 -10.45 -10.34 -2.24
C HIS A 37 -11.01 -11.76 -2.30
N GLY A 38 -10.30 -12.69 -1.64
CA GLY A 38 -10.78 -14.06 -1.50
C GLY A 38 -11.90 -14.20 -0.47
N LEU A 39 -12.44 -15.40 -0.34
CA LEU A 39 -13.46 -15.73 0.67
C LEU A 39 -12.91 -15.65 2.12
N SER A 40 -11.60 -15.64 2.28
CA SER A 40 -10.94 -15.49 3.59
C SER A 40 -10.93 -14.00 3.99
N GLN A 41 -11.85 -13.63 4.87
CA GLN A 41 -11.95 -12.25 5.40
C GLN A 41 -10.80 -11.87 6.35
N ARG A 42 -10.05 -12.84 6.87
CA ARG A 42 -8.88 -12.63 7.73
C ARG A 42 -7.67 -13.32 7.13
N SER A 43 -6.56 -12.62 7.08
CA SER A 43 -5.26 -13.13 6.60
C SER A 43 -5.24 -13.60 5.14
N GLY A 44 -6.28 -13.32 4.34
CA GLY A 44 -6.27 -13.54 2.90
C GLY A 44 -5.63 -12.37 2.16
N SER A 45 -5.08 -12.63 0.97
CA SER A 45 -4.57 -11.58 0.08
C SER A 45 -5.70 -10.66 -0.36
N VAL A 46 -5.45 -9.36 -0.31
CA VAL A 46 -6.37 -8.30 -0.80
C VAL A 46 -5.60 -7.42 -1.77
N ILE A 47 -6.22 -7.16 -2.92
CA ILE A 47 -5.70 -6.25 -3.92
C ILE A 47 -6.79 -5.26 -4.33
N VAL A 48 -6.42 -3.99 -4.47
CA VAL A 48 -7.26 -2.95 -5.05
C VAL A 48 -6.54 -2.35 -6.25
N HIS A 49 -7.25 -2.27 -7.37
CA HIS A 49 -6.83 -1.55 -8.55
C HIS A 49 -7.47 -0.17 -8.54
N GLN A 50 -6.68 0.86 -8.76
CA GLN A 50 -7.19 2.23 -8.87
C GLN A 50 -6.54 2.96 -10.03
N ARG A 51 -7.36 3.53 -10.91
CA ARG A 51 -6.94 4.32 -12.06
C ARG A 51 -7.34 5.77 -11.86
N ILE A 52 -6.35 6.66 -11.83
CA ILE A 52 -6.50 8.10 -11.57
C ILE A 52 -6.28 8.86 -12.88
N GLY A 53 -7.24 9.71 -13.23
CA GLY A 53 -7.23 10.54 -14.43
C GLY A 53 -7.98 9.95 -15.61
N GLU A 54 -7.77 8.69 -15.93
CA GLU A 54 -8.38 8.04 -17.10
C GLU A 54 -8.80 6.60 -16.78
N GLY A 55 -9.76 6.11 -17.52
CA GLY A 55 -10.21 4.72 -17.49
C GLY A 55 -11.70 4.57 -17.22
N ILE A 56 -12.31 3.58 -17.87
CA ILE A 56 -13.72 3.18 -17.66
C ILE A 56 -13.77 1.96 -16.72
N SER A 57 -12.79 1.05 -16.87
CA SER A 57 -12.65 -0.15 -16.04
C SER A 57 -11.58 0.07 -14.97
N PRO A 58 -11.82 -0.37 -13.73
CA PRO A 58 -10.83 -0.25 -12.66
C PRO A 58 -9.62 -1.19 -12.85
N LEU A 59 -9.81 -2.33 -13.54
CA LEU A 59 -8.76 -3.33 -13.67
C LEU A 59 -7.58 -2.79 -14.48
N ILE A 60 -6.40 -2.82 -13.85
CA ILE A 60 -5.14 -2.43 -14.46
C ILE A 60 -4.59 -3.67 -15.18
N PRO A 61 -4.21 -3.58 -16.47
CA PRO A 61 -3.55 -4.68 -17.19
C PRO A 61 -2.18 -5.00 -16.58
N TYR A 62 -1.67 -6.20 -16.87
CA TYR A 62 -0.32 -6.59 -16.49
C TYR A 62 0.72 -5.66 -17.11
N GLY A 63 1.69 -5.25 -16.31
CA GLY A 63 2.76 -4.36 -16.76
C GLY A 63 2.36 -2.90 -16.94
N GLU A 64 1.20 -2.46 -16.41
CA GLU A 64 0.70 -1.08 -16.59
C GLU A 64 0.50 -0.31 -15.27
N ALA A 65 0.77 -0.90 -14.11
CA ALA A 65 0.74 -0.18 -12.85
C ALA A 65 1.96 0.76 -12.73
N ASP A 66 1.71 2.01 -12.41
CA ASP A 66 2.76 2.99 -12.12
C ASP A 66 3.36 2.75 -10.73
N VAL A 67 2.50 2.42 -9.77
CA VAL A 67 2.85 2.24 -8.35
C VAL A 67 2.18 1.00 -7.78
N ILE A 68 2.93 0.24 -6.98
CA ILE A 68 2.41 -0.75 -6.03
C ILE A 68 2.63 -0.20 -4.62
N LEU A 69 1.54 0.02 -3.87
CA LEU A 69 1.54 0.43 -2.47
C LEU A 69 1.15 -0.76 -1.60
N ALA A 70 2.11 -1.31 -0.85
CA ALA A 70 1.95 -2.59 -0.17
C ALA A 70 2.09 -2.48 1.35
N LEU A 71 1.08 -2.93 2.09
CA LEU A 71 1.15 -3.07 3.56
C LEU A 71 1.91 -4.32 4.01
N GLU A 72 2.29 -5.19 3.05
CA GLU A 72 3.01 -6.43 3.32
C GLU A 72 3.92 -6.78 2.11
N PRO A 73 5.23 -7.00 2.31
CA PRO A 73 6.18 -7.14 1.20
C PRO A 73 5.97 -8.39 0.33
N MET A 74 5.49 -9.51 0.89
CA MET A 74 5.17 -10.70 0.09
C MET A 74 4.01 -10.42 -0.88
N GLU A 75 3.04 -9.60 -0.46
CA GLU A 75 1.93 -9.20 -1.33
C GLU A 75 2.40 -8.23 -2.43
N ALA A 76 3.39 -7.36 -2.16
CA ALA A 76 4.05 -6.57 -3.20
C ALA A 76 4.69 -7.48 -4.26
N LEU A 77 5.46 -8.48 -3.83
CA LEU A 77 6.08 -9.46 -4.73
C LEU A 77 5.04 -10.31 -5.47
N ARG A 78 3.95 -10.69 -4.80
CA ARG A 78 2.85 -11.46 -5.41
C ARG A 78 2.24 -10.75 -6.60
N TYR A 79 2.11 -9.43 -6.54
CA TYR A 79 1.47 -8.61 -7.57
C TYR A 79 2.46 -7.83 -8.44
N ILE A 80 3.75 -8.12 -8.34
CA ILE A 80 4.82 -7.40 -9.07
C ILE A 80 4.62 -7.41 -10.59
N TYR A 81 3.97 -8.42 -11.13
CA TYR A 81 3.69 -8.55 -12.56
C TYR A 81 2.69 -7.52 -13.11
N PHE A 82 1.99 -6.78 -12.25
CA PHE A 82 1.21 -5.61 -12.67
C PHE A 82 2.07 -4.39 -12.89
N LEU A 83 3.26 -4.32 -12.26
CA LEU A 83 4.10 -3.14 -12.32
C LEU A 83 4.69 -2.97 -13.72
N LYS A 84 4.66 -1.74 -14.23
CA LYS A 84 5.35 -1.39 -15.47
C LYS A 84 6.88 -1.42 -15.28
N PRO A 85 7.67 -1.61 -16.34
CA PRO A 85 9.12 -1.47 -16.27
C PRO A 85 9.54 -0.12 -15.67
N GLY A 86 10.37 -0.14 -14.63
CA GLY A 86 10.79 1.06 -13.90
C GLY A 86 9.69 1.72 -13.07
N GLY A 87 8.60 1.01 -12.80
CA GLY A 87 7.56 1.48 -11.89
C GLY A 87 8.02 1.43 -10.42
N THR A 88 7.24 2.05 -9.54
CA THR A 88 7.60 2.23 -8.14
C THR A 88 6.88 1.23 -7.23
N VAL A 89 7.60 0.64 -6.28
CA VAL A 89 7.04 -0.13 -5.17
C VAL A 89 7.31 0.64 -3.87
N ILE A 90 6.26 0.96 -3.13
CA ILE A 90 6.34 1.47 -1.76
C ILE A 90 5.79 0.37 -0.86
N THR A 91 6.61 -0.18 0.02
CA THR A 91 6.20 -1.30 0.89
C THR A 91 6.51 -1.05 2.35
N ASN A 92 5.62 -1.55 3.22
CA ASN A 92 5.93 -1.69 4.64
C ASN A 92 7.04 -2.73 4.82
N THR A 93 7.89 -2.56 5.82
CA THR A 93 8.95 -3.51 6.15
C THR A 93 8.46 -4.73 6.95
N ARG A 94 7.23 -4.69 7.47
CA ARG A 94 6.67 -5.75 8.29
C ARG A 94 6.24 -6.95 7.45
N LEU A 95 6.93 -8.08 7.61
CA LEU A 95 6.56 -9.36 7.02
C LEU A 95 5.52 -10.09 7.89
N ILE A 96 4.48 -10.60 7.26
CA ILE A 96 3.43 -11.40 7.89
C ILE A 96 3.36 -12.76 7.20
N HIS A 97 3.82 -13.81 7.87
CA HIS A 97 3.73 -15.15 7.31
C HIS A 97 2.27 -15.61 7.22
N HIS A 98 1.88 -16.07 6.05
CA HIS A 98 0.52 -16.54 5.80
C HIS A 98 0.25 -17.80 6.64
N PRO A 99 -0.97 -17.99 7.20
CA PRO A 99 -1.31 -19.18 7.98
C PRO A 99 -1.02 -20.50 7.24
N TYR A 100 -1.20 -20.53 5.92
CA TYR A 100 -0.91 -21.68 5.09
C TYR A 100 0.59 -22.00 5.01
N GLU A 101 1.45 -20.99 4.97
CA GLU A 101 2.89 -21.12 5.04
C GLU A 101 3.33 -21.66 6.40
N THR A 102 2.74 -21.12 7.48
CA THR A 102 2.96 -21.62 8.85
C THR A 102 2.53 -23.08 8.99
N GLU A 103 1.37 -23.44 8.46
CA GLU A 103 0.93 -24.84 8.43
C GLU A 103 1.89 -25.73 7.63
N GLY A 104 2.36 -25.26 6.49
CA GLY A 104 3.35 -25.97 5.66
C GLY A 104 4.64 -26.24 6.41
N PHE A 105 5.16 -25.24 7.14
CA PHE A 105 6.34 -25.37 7.99
C PHE A 105 6.13 -26.37 9.13
N VAL A 106 5.04 -26.24 9.88
CA VAL A 106 4.69 -27.15 11.00
C VAL A 106 4.52 -28.61 10.51
N LYS A 107 3.98 -28.80 9.31
CA LYS A 107 3.79 -30.12 8.70
C LYS A 107 5.03 -30.66 7.96
N GLY A 108 6.15 -29.94 7.99
CA GLY A 108 7.38 -30.33 7.30
C GLY A 108 7.28 -30.34 5.78
N ARG A 109 6.35 -29.58 5.20
CA ARG A 109 6.20 -29.42 3.74
C ARG A 109 7.12 -28.34 3.17
N ILE A 110 7.52 -27.40 4.01
CA ILE A 110 8.53 -26.38 3.72
C ILE A 110 9.57 -26.38 4.82
N ASP A 111 10.83 -26.21 4.45
CA ASP A 111 11.96 -26.30 5.39
C ASP A 111 12.26 -24.98 6.08
N LYS A 112 11.92 -23.85 5.45
CA LYS A 112 12.13 -22.50 5.99
C LYS A 112 11.08 -21.53 5.47
N TYR A 113 10.84 -20.46 6.25
CA TYR A 113 10.10 -19.31 5.76
C TYR A 113 10.93 -18.51 4.75
N VAL A 114 10.24 -17.87 3.81
CA VAL A 114 10.89 -16.88 2.95
C VAL A 114 11.25 -15.67 3.81
N THR A 115 12.48 -15.20 3.70
CA THR A 115 12.96 -14.07 4.49
C THR A 115 12.59 -12.74 3.82
N TYR A 116 12.60 -11.67 4.62
CA TYR A 116 12.40 -10.30 4.13
C TYR A 116 13.39 -9.96 3.01
N ASP A 117 14.69 -10.26 3.22
CA ASP A 117 15.74 -9.96 2.25
C ASP A 117 15.58 -10.72 0.93
N GLU A 118 15.10 -11.98 0.98
CA GLU A 118 14.80 -12.75 -0.24
C GLU A 118 13.65 -12.12 -1.03
N ILE A 119 12.62 -11.59 -0.35
CA ILE A 119 11.48 -10.92 -0.99
C ILE A 119 11.92 -9.60 -1.64
N VAL A 120 12.59 -8.76 -0.87
CA VAL A 120 13.10 -7.45 -1.30
C VAL A 120 14.08 -7.60 -2.46
N GLY A 121 14.98 -8.60 -2.39
CA GLY A 121 15.88 -8.95 -3.47
C GLY A 121 15.16 -9.22 -4.78
N ARG A 122 14.11 -10.05 -4.76
CA ARG A 122 13.28 -10.35 -5.94
C ARG A 122 12.52 -9.16 -6.48
N ILE A 123 12.02 -8.27 -5.59
CA ILE A 123 11.37 -7.02 -6.03
C ILE A 123 12.38 -6.14 -6.77
N ARG A 124 13.61 -5.99 -6.26
CA ARG A 124 14.67 -5.23 -6.93
C ARG A 124 15.10 -5.85 -8.26
N GLU A 125 15.20 -7.19 -8.32
CA GLU A 125 15.51 -7.93 -9.55
C GLU A 125 14.49 -7.72 -10.67
N SER A 126 13.23 -7.37 -10.32
CA SER A 126 12.21 -7.03 -11.33
C SER A 126 12.45 -5.69 -12.02
N GLY A 127 13.43 -4.90 -11.56
CA GLY A 127 13.72 -3.55 -12.07
C GLY A 127 12.81 -2.48 -11.48
N ALA A 128 12.08 -2.77 -10.40
CA ALA A 128 11.25 -1.81 -9.69
C ALA A 128 12.11 -0.81 -8.90
N GLU A 129 11.68 0.44 -8.86
CA GLU A 129 12.15 1.42 -7.90
C GLU A 129 11.50 1.14 -6.55
N LEU A 130 12.28 0.70 -5.57
CA LEU A 130 11.77 0.20 -4.29
C LEU A 130 12.04 1.16 -3.13
N TYR A 131 10.97 1.57 -2.45
CA TYR A 131 11.00 2.34 -1.21
C TYR A 131 10.43 1.51 -0.04
N GLU A 132 11.22 1.35 1.00
CA GLU A 132 10.92 0.56 2.19
C GLU A 132 10.60 1.50 3.36
N ILE A 133 9.38 1.41 3.88
CA ILE A 133 8.86 2.26 4.97
C ILE A 133 8.53 1.38 6.17
N ASP A 134 9.12 1.65 7.33
CA ASP A 134 8.69 1.02 8.58
C ASP A 134 7.39 1.66 9.08
N ALA A 135 6.29 1.31 8.41
CA ALA A 135 4.99 1.90 8.68
C ALA A 135 4.45 1.57 10.07
N LEU A 136 4.85 0.42 10.65
CA LEU A 136 4.45 0.07 12.01
C LEU A 136 5.09 1.01 13.02
N LYS A 137 6.40 1.20 12.94
CA LYS A 137 7.13 2.10 13.84
C LYS A 137 6.58 3.53 13.77
N LEU A 138 6.38 4.06 12.55
CA LEU A 138 5.86 5.41 12.36
C LEU A 138 4.41 5.56 12.87
N ALA A 139 3.58 4.52 12.70
CA ALA A 139 2.22 4.51 13.23
C ALA A 139 2.20 4.48 14.78
N GLU A 140 3.10 3.72 15.41
CA GLU A 140 3.28 3.71 16.86
C GLU A 140 3.78 5.07 17.38
N GLU A 141 4.70 5.72 16.68
CA GLU A 141 5.14 7.09 16.97
C GLU A 141 3.99 8.11 16.83
N ALA A 142 3.05 7.86 15.92
CA ALA A 142 1.85 8.66 15.77
C ALA A 142 0.84 8.46 16.91
N GLY A 143 0.92 7.33 17.62
CA GLY A 143 0.06 6.99 18.76
C GLY A 143 -0.78 5.73 18.59
N THR A 144 -0.80 5.10 17.41
CA THR A 144 -1.57 3.87 17.19
C THR A 144 -0.99 3.00 16.07
N ALA A 145 -0.73 1.74 16.36
CA ALA A 145 -0.31 0.75 15.37
C ALA A 145 -1.33 0.51 14.23
N LEU A 146 -2.56 0.99 14.38
CA LEU A 146 -3.62 0.81 13.38
C LEU A 146 -3.47 1.75 12.17
N ALA A 147 -2.69 2.84 12.29
CA ALA A 147 -2.54 3.86 11.25
C ALA A 147 -1.45 3.55 10.21
N GLN A 148 -0.92 2.32 10.13
CA GLN A 148 0.11 1.91 9.15
C GLN A 148 -0.30 2.20 7.69
N ASN A 149 -1.55 1.98 7.37
CA ASN A 149 -2.11 2.28 6.05
C ASN A 149 -2.07 3.78 5.74
N VAL A 150 -2.35 4.65 6.73
CA VAL A 150 -2.30 6.11 6.56
C VAL A 150 -0.85 6.60 6.45
N VAL A 151 0.11 5.97 7.15
CA VAL A 151 1.56 6.21 6.93
C VAL A 151 1.92 5.99 5.46
N LEU A 152 1.50 4.86 4.87
CA LEU A 152 1.79 4.57 3.47
C LEU A 152 1.07 5.51 2.49
N VAL A 153 -0.14 5.98 2.82
CA VAL A 153 -0.82 7.04 2.03
C VAL A 153 0.00 8.34 2.08
N GLY A 154 0.57 8.70 3.22
CA GLY A 154 1.50 9.82 3.35
C GLY A 154 2.73 9.64 2.45
N ALA A 155 3.33 8.46 2.47
CA ALA A 155 4.47 8.14 1.61
C ALA A 155 4.11 8.24 0.11
N LEU A 156 2.96 7.69 -0.29
CA LEU A 156 2.46 7.81 -1.67
C LEU A 156 2.29 9.28 -2.10
N SER A 157 1.76 10.12 -1.21
CA SER A 157 1.54 11.55 -1.47
C SER A 157 2.83 12.34 -1.70
N ALA A 158 3.97 11.85 -1.19
CA ALA A 158 5.28 12.47 -1.38
C ALA A 158 5.97 12.03 -2.68
N LEU A 159 5.44 11.00 -3.37
CA LEU A 159 6.05 10.49 -4.60
C LEU A 159 6.05 11.55 -5.71
N PRO A 160 7.21 11.80 -6.36
CA PRO A 160 7.28 12.73 -7.48
C PRO A 160 6.30 12.36 -8.60
N GLY A 161 5.56 13.35 -9.08
CA GLY A 161 4.57 13.16 -10.15
C GLY A 161 3.24 12.56 -9.68
N PHE A 162 3.03 12.35 -8.38
CA PHE A 162 1.72 11.99 -7.86
C PHE A 162 0.71 13.13 -8.12
N PRO A 163 -0.49 12.87 -8.68
CA PRO A 163 -1.35 13.92 -9.23
C PRO A 163 -2.09 14.76 -8.19
N ILE A 164 -1.99 14.42 -6.91
CA ILE A 164 -2.71 15.08 -5.82
C ILE A 164 -1.69 15.66 -4.83
N ASP A 165 -1.85 16.93 -4.50
CA ASP A 165 -1.00 17.61 -3.53
C ASP A 165 -1.25 17.13 -2.09
N ARG A 166 -0.24 17.34 -1.24
CA ARG A 166 -0.23 16.92 0.17
C ARG A 166 -1.44 17.45 0.96
N GLU A 167 -1.82 18.72 0.74
CA GLU A 167 -2.91 19.35 1.50
C GLU A 167 -4.24 18.67 1.19
N THR A 168 -4.53 18.43 -0.09
CA THR A 168 -5.74 17.73 -0.52
C THR A 168 -5.78 16.29 0.00
N MET A 169 -4.64 15.58 -0.01
CA MET A 169 -4.55 14.23 0.56
C MET A 169 -4.79 14.24 2.07
N LEU A 170 -4.25 15.20 2.80
CA LEU A 170 -4.47 15.33 4.24
C LEU A 170 -5.95 15.60 4.57
N GLU A 171 -6.63 16.46 3.80
CA GLU A 171 -8.06 16.69 3.97
C GLU A 171 -8.89 15.42 3.67
N ALA A 172 -8.48 14.62 2.71
CA ALA A 172 -9.12 13.33 2.43
C ALA A 172 -8.90 12.31 3.59
N VAL A 173 -7.70 12.28 4.18
CA VAL A 173 -7.44 11.49 5.41
C VAL A 173 -8.42 11.91 6.51
N LYS A 174 -8.52 13.22 6.80
CA LYS A 174 -9.42 13.74 7.83
C LYS A 174 -10.87 13.34 7.62
N ALA A 175 -11.32 13.32 6.36
CA ALA A 175 -12.70 12.95 6.02
C ALA A 175 -12.95 11.43 6.08
N SER A 176 -11.92 10.60 5.99
CA SER A 176 -12.03 9.15 5.85
C SER A 176 -11.81 8.38 7.15
N VAL A 177 -11.28 9.01 8.19
CA VAL A 177 -10.99 8.37 9.47
C VAL A 177 -11.98 8.79 10.56
N PRO A 178 -12.25 7.94 11.58
CA PRO A 178 -13.11 8.30 12.68
C PRO A 178 -12.56 9.49 13.48
N GLU A 179 -13.43 10.38 13.96
CA GLU A 179 -13.07 11.58 14.73
C GLU A 179 -12.15 11.26 15.93
N LYS A 180 -12.43 10.16 16.63
CA LYS A 180 -11.64 9.71 17.79
C LYS A 180 -10.20 9.30 17.48
N ALA A 181 -9.86 9.08 16.20
CA ALA A 181 -8.53 8.69 15.73
C ALA A 181 -7.92 9.73 14.79
N LEU A 182 -8.50 10.96 14.75
CA LEU A 182 -8.13 11.98 13.79
C LEU A 182 -6.69 12.45 13.99
N GLU A 183 -6.30 12.77 15.22
CA GLU A 183 -4.98 13.32 15.54
C GLU A 183 -3.86 12.32 15.20
N GLU A 184 -4.02 11.05 15.61
CA GLU A 184 -3.06 10.00 15.31
C GLU A 184 -2.91 9.75 13.81
N ASN A 185 -4.03 9.79 13.06
CA ASN A 185 -3.97 9.58 11.62
C ASN A 185 -3.37 10.78 10.88
N ILE A 186 -3.61 12.01 11.30
CA ILE A 186 -2.92 13.19 10.76
C ILE A 186 -1.42 13.05 10.97
N LYS A 187 -1.00 12.72 12.19
CA LYS A 187 0.42 12.55 12.51
C LYS A 187 1.04 11.37 11.75
N ALA A 188 0.32 10.26 11.59
CA ALA A 188 0.77 9.12 10.80
C ALA A 188 0.99 9.48 9.32
N PHE A 189 0.07 10.23 8.72
CA PHE A 189 0.22 10.74 7.36
C PHE A 189 1.48 11.60 7.22
N GLU A 190 1.69 12.55 8.12
CA GLU A 190 2.85 13.44 8.09
C GLU A 190 4.17 12.68 8.25
N LEU A 191 4.24 11.73 9.17
CA LEU A 191 5.43 10.89 9.36
C LEU A 191 5.73 10.05 8.10
N GLY A 192 4.71 9.50 7.47
CA GLY A 192 4.87 8.77 6.21
C GLY A 192 5.35 9.64 5.06
N TYR A 193 4.79 10.84 4.94
CA TYR A 193 5.19 11.83 3.94
C TYR A 193 6.68 12.23 4.10
N GLU A 194 7.10 12.57 5.31
CA GLU A 194 8.50 12.95 5.57
C GLU A 194 9.46 11.76 5.43
N ALA A 195 9.05 10.56 5.84
CA ALA A 195 9.86 9.36 5.63
C ALA A 195 10.14 9.10 4.15
N MET A 196 9.14 9.23 3.28
CA MET A 196 9.33 9.07 1.84
C MET A 196 10.23 10.17 1.27
N LYS A 197 10.02 11.42 1.67
CA LYS A 197 10.89 12.54 1.25
C LYS A 197 12.37 12.35 1.60
N ALA A 198 12.64 11.68 2.71
CA ALA A 198 14.02 11.38 3.11
C ALA A 198 14.67 10.27 2.26
N LEU A 199 13.88 9.49 1.52
CA LEU A 199 14.35 8.42 0.63
C LEU A 199 14.50 8.86 -0.83
N LEU A 200 13.89 9.98 -1.23
CA LEU A 200 13.97 10.60 -2.55
C LEU A 200 15.24 11.43 -2.72
#